data_391e217b606e8d05ad156d33d5ed0e4c
#
_entry.id   391e217b606e8d05ad156d33d5ed0e4c
#
_cell.length_a   1.000
_cell.length_b   1.000
_cell.length_c   1.000
_cell.angle_alpha   90.00
_cell.angle_beta   90.00
_cell.angle_gamma   90.00
#
_symmetry.space_group_name_H-M   'P 1'
#
loop_
_entity.id
_entity.type
_entity.pdbx_description
1 polymer ?
#
loop_
_entity_poly.entity_id
_entity_poly.type
_entity_poly.pdbx_seq_one_letter_code
_entity_poly.pdbx_strand_id
1 'polypeptide(L)'
;AYTSLNGRLTDSFAKYLGISESDSRFYAKYEKTWGRVLMLAKNFSTDRSRNRLKYHLLGDPAMLVDIPCDRTEVTEVNGVAASKGIAIGAMTPITIKGRVRNDAGEVDTDFNGYAKISLYDSEKYYMTQGDETLTERGAELAVTSADVTAGEFTATIIAPNCITTDDKEKPLQVTAVSNDGTVVSGFYNGLTFDRSLSAVSDDTTAPTINAFYINDKSTFKDGMEVESSLHLKAEVTDDVALNLSHEQIATTAYISIDGGEHVYPVCSYQLDGADNCIIDQGIYNLKSGRHTAELVVADMSGNVATRTIAFYVAVSDNATLTVDTTALIHSVTFDVENADNYTDAQLVVSDNSGNVVLRTDVGSFPYTWDGSDNNGNRLAEGNYNATAIIYGKSLRQKKIVVVKQ
;
A
#
# COMPACT_ATOMS: atom_id res chain seq x y z
N ALA A 1 27.98 23.62 -15.33
CA ALA A 1 29.23 22.83 -15.23
C ALA A 1 29.05 21.49 -14.52
N TYR A 2 28.14 21.43 -13.53
CA TYR A 2 27.94 20.17 -12.78
C TYR A 2 26.97 19.20 -13.49
N THR A 3 26.07 19.67 -14.32
CA THR A 3 25.03 18.86 -14.99
C THR A 3 25.66 17.80 -15.90
N SER A 4 26.65 18.15 -16.70
CA SER A 4 27.35 17.21 -17.59
C SER A 4 28.15 16.12 -16.84
N LEU A 5 28.65 16.44 -15.63
CA LEU A 5 29.35 15.47 -14.79
C LEU A 5 28.38 14.51 -14.11
N ASN A 6 27.20 15.01 -13.73
CA ASN A 6 26.13 14.17 -13.20
C ASN A 6 25.62 13.21 -14.29
N GLY A 7 25.38 13.69 -15.51
CA GLY A 7 25.01 12.85 -16.65
C GLY A 7 25.97 11.69 -16.87
N ARG A 8 27.27 11.92 -16.86
CA ARG A 8 28.28 10.87 -17.01
C ARG A 8 28.22 9.76 -15.95
N LEU A 9 27.92 10.12 -14.70
CA LEU A 9 27.74 9.12 -13.66
C LEU A 9 26.43 8.35 -13.86
N THR A 10 25.34 9.04 -14.23
CA THR A 10 24.05 8.42 -14.54
C THR A 10 24.18 7.44 -15.70
N ASP A 11 24.86 7.84 -16.80
CA ASP A 11 25.11 6.96 -17.95
C ASP A 11 25.92 5.72 -17.53
N SER A 12 26.92 5.91 -16.68
CA SER A 12 27.71 4.80 -16.15
C SER A 12 26.87 3.89 -15.26
N PHE A 13 25.98 4.47 -14.43
CA PHE A 13 25.10 3.71 -13.57
C PHE A 13 24.11 2.86 -14.41
N ALA A 14 23.46 3.46 -15.39
CA ALA A 14 22.57 2.76 -16.31
C ALA A 14 23.27 1.65 -17.09
N LYS A 15 24.52 1.92 -17.52
CA LYS A 15 25.34 0.91 -18.19
C LYS A 15 25.59 -0.32 -17.31
N TYR A 16 25.99 -0.13 -16.04
CA TYR A 16 26.27 -1.25 -15.13
C TYR A 16 24.99 -1.91 -14.61
N LEU A 17 23.91 -1.20 -14.60
CA LEU A 17 22.60 -1.77 -14.31
C LEU A 17 22.17 -2.80 -15.39
N GLY A 18 22.39 -2.49 -16.66
CA GLY A 18 22.06 -3.35 -17.80
C GLY A 18 23.08 -4.45 -18.15
N ILE A 19 24.23 -4.52 -17.45
CA ILE A 19 25.24 -5.54 -17.74
C ILE A 19 24.83 -6.88 -17.12
N SER A 20 25.02 -7.98 -17.89
CA SER A 20 24.81 -9.35 -17.41
C SER A 20 25.74 -9.68 -16.24
N GLU A 21 25.29 -10.47 -15.29
CA GLU A 21 26.06 -10.98 -14.17
C GLU A 21 27.24 -11.87 -14.61
N SER A 22 27.18 -12.46 -15.80
CA SER A 22 28.27 -13.20 -16.40
C SER A 22 29.43 -12.31 -16.83
N ASP A 23 29.29 -10.99 -16.84
CA ASP A 23 30.37 -10.07 -17.15
C ASP A 23 31.48 -10.17 -16.08
N SER A 24 32.73 -10.31 -16.53
CA SER A 24 33.89 -10.48 -15.65
C SER A 24 34.06 -9.40 -14.58
N ARG A 25 33.47 -8.21 -14.81
CA ARG A 25 33.44 -7.10 -13.82
C ARG A 25 32.54 -7.39 -12.63
N PHE A 26 31.58 -8.30 -12.75
CA PHE A 26 30.75 -8.77 -11.66
C PHE A 26 31.31 -10.00 -10.97
N TYR A 27 32.43 -10.56 -11.37
CA TYR A 27 32.98 -11.80 -10.83
C TYR A 27 31.89 -12.83 -10.54
N ALA A 28 31.91 -14.00 -11.10
CA ALA A 28 30.91 -15.06 -10.96
C ALA A 28 30.54 -15.47 -9.51
N LYS A 29 31.16 -14.84 -8.51
CA LYS A 29 31.01 -15.10 -7.08
C LYS A 29 30.06 -14.13 -6.37
N TYR A 30 29.68 -13.02 -6.99
CA TYR A 30 28.96 -11.95 -6.30
C TYR A 30 27.70 -11.57 -7.07
N GLU A 31 26.59 -11.61 -6.37
CA GLU A 31 25.30 -11.18 -6.88
C GLU A 31 25.28 -9.69 -7.24
N LYS A 32 24.43 -9.32 -8.17
CA LYS A 32 24.24 -7.95 -8.64
C LYS A 32 23.42 -7.18 -7.61
N THR A 33 24.10 -6.38 -6.81
CA THR A 33 23.46 -5.53 -5.79
C THR A 33 23.52 -4.06 -6.17
N TRP A 34 22.61 -3.24 -5.63
CA TRP A 34 22.59 -1.79 -5.87
C TRP A 34 23.91 -1.10 -5.48
N GLY A 35 24.49 -1.51 -4.35
CA GLY A 35 25.79 -0.98 -3.91
C GLY A 35 26.92 -1.30 -4.88
N ARG A 36 26.88 -2.52 -5.43
CA ARG A 36 27.89 -2.95 -6.42
C ARG A 36 27.74 -2.21 -7.75
N VAL A 37 26.52 -2.04 -8.25
CA VAL A 37 26.25 -1.23 -9.45
C VAL A 37 26.77 0.20 -9.27
N LEU A 38 26.46 0.84 -8.13
CA LEU A 38 26.93 2.18 -7.82
C LEU A 38 28.47 2.24 -7.70
N MET A 39 29.07 1.25 -7.07
CA MET A 39 30.55 1.15 -6.94
C MET A 39 31.19 1.07 -8.34
N LEU A 40 30.70 0.22 -9.22
CA LEU A 40 31.20 0.08 -10.59
C LEU A 40 30.98 1.36 -11.39
N ALA A 41 29.80 1.98 -11.29
CA ALA A 41 29.52 3.26 -11.93
C ALA A 41 30.53 4.34 -11.52
N LYS A 42 30.84 4.45 -10.22
CA LYS A 42 31.82 5.40 -9.71
C LYS A 42 33.27 5.09 -10.16
N ASN A 43 33.65 3.84 -10.14
CA ASN A 43 35.02 3.44 -10.47
C ASN A 43 35.35 3.54 -11.96
N PHE A 44 34.38 3.28 -12.80
CA PHE A 44 34.54 3.21 -14.26
C PHE A 44 33.86 4.36 -15.01
N SER A 45 33.28 5.35 -14.31
CA SER A 45 32.79 6.58 -14.91
C SER A 45 33.91 7.32 -15.64
N THR A 46 33.56 7.95 -16.74
CA THR A 46 34.46 8.87 -17.45
C THR A 46 34.67 10.18 -16.68
N ASP A 47 33.86 10.48 -15.68
CA ASP A 47 34.07 11.57 -14.74
C ASP A 47 35.19 11.23 -13.77
N ARG A 48 36.31 11.92 -13.89
CA ARG A 48 37.50 11.80 -12.99
C ARG A 48 37.47 12.84 -11.87
N SER A 49 36.47 13.70 -11.82
CA SER A 49 36.36 14.72 -10.77
C SER A 49 35.97 14.12 -9.41
N ARG A 50 36.13 14.89 -8.35
CA ARG A 50 35.67 14.51 -7.00
C ARG A 50 34.14 14.51 -6.90
N ASN A 51 33.42 15.02 -7.92
CA ASN A 51 31.97 15.08 -7.91
C ASN A 51 31.34 13.67 -7.79
N ARG A 52 31.88 12.67 -8.50
CA ARG A 52 31.42 11.27 -8.43
C ARG A 52 31.45 10.67 -7.01
N LEU A 53 32.28 11.18 -6.12
CA LEU A 53 32.40 10.71 -4.73
C LEU A 53 31.30 11.26 -3.82
N LYS A 54 30.58 12.29 -4.27
CA LYS A 54 29.50 12.93 -3.49
C LYS A 54 28.18 12.19 -3.56
N TYR A 55 28.03 11.21 -4.46
CA TYR A 55 26.82 10.42 -4.59
C TYR A 55 26.83 9.28 -3.58
N HIS A 56 25.71 9.12 -2.89
CA HIS A 56 25.49 8.07 -1.92
C HIS A 56 24.25 7.28 -2.29
N LEU A 57 24.25 5.97 -2.04
CA LEU A 57 23.06 5.15 -2.09
C LEU A 57 22.27 5.39 -0.78
N LEU A 58 21.03 5.80 -0.91
CA LEU A 58 20.09 5.85 0.20
C LEU A 58 19.31 4.53 0.18
N GLY A 59 19.64 3.62 1.08
CA GLY A 59 19.06 2.28 1.16
C GLY A 59 20.11 1.22 1.44
N ASP A 60 19.69 -0.04 1.46
CA ASP A 60 20.58 -1.19 1.67
C ASP A 60 21.43 -1.46 0.41
N PRO A 61 22.76 -1.32 0.49
CA PRO A 61 23.64 -1.60 -0.64
C PRO A 61 23.71 -3.10 -1.02
N ALA A 62 23.31 -4.00 -0.12
CA ALA A 62 23.30 -5.43 -0.33
C ALA A 62 22.02 -5.92 -1.03
N MET A 63 20.98 -5.06 -1.14
CA MET A 63 19.74 -5.40 -1.83
C MET A 63 20.03 -5.77 -3.30
N LEU A 64 19.49 -6.91 -3.74
CA LEU A 64 19.65 -7.39 -5.10
C LEU A 64 18.98 -6.43 -6.09
N VAL A 65 19.59 -6.33 -7.27
CA VAL A 65 18.99 -5.65 -8.43
C VAL A 65 18.21 -6.69 -9.19
N ASP A 66 16.92 -6.72 -8.97
CA ASP A 66 15.99 -7.55 -9.72
C ASP A 66 15.21 -6.65 -10.71
N ILE A 67 15.75 -6.52 -11.92
CA ILE A 67 15.07 -5.81 -13.01
C ILE A 67 14.45 -6.88 -13.90
N PRO A 68 13.11 -6.89 -14.03
CA PRO A 68 12.45 -7.86 -14.88
C PRO A 68 13.02 -7.85 -16.29
N CYS A 69 13.40 -9.03 -16.79
CA CYS A 69 13.87 -9.17 -18.17
C CYS A 69 12.73 -8.93 -19.15
N ASP A 70 13.03 -8.33 -20.32
CA ASP A 70 12.08 -8.15 -21.43
C ASP A 70 11.84 -9.50 -22.12
N ARG A 71 10.93 -10.28 -21.57
CA ARG A 71 10.60 -11.65 -22.02
C ARG A 71 9.11 -11.89 -22.22
N THR A 72 8.25 -10.94 -21.94
CA THR A 72 6.81 -11.06 -22.26
C THR A 72 6.52 -10.43 -23.61
N GLU A 73 5.63 -11.04 -24.37
CA GLU A 73 5.23 -10.60 -25.72
C GLU A 73 3.72 -10.72 -25.87
N VAL A 74 3.06 -9.63 -26.28
CA VAL A 74 1.67 -9.68 -26.75
C VAL A 74 1.67 -10.22 -28.17
N THR A 75 0.92 -11.28 -28.42
CA THR A 75 0.88 -11.96 -29.71
C THR A 75 -0.40 -11.65 -30.49
N GLU A 76 -1.50 -11.34 -29.82
CA GLU A 76 -2.80 -11.09 -30.44
C GLU A 76 -3.62 -10.10 -29.58
N VAL A 77 -4.35 -9.21 -30.22
CA VAL A 77 -5.34 -8.33 -29.58
C VAL A 77 -6.64 -8.45 -30.36
N ASN A 78 -7.75 -8.76 -29.69
CA ASN A 78 -9.09 -8.94 -30.30
C ASN A 78 -9.11 -9.87 -31.52
N GLY A 79 -8.33 -10.96 -31.48
CA GLY A 79 -8.24 -11.91 -32.59
C GLY A 79 -7.35 -11.47 -33.75
N VAL A 80 -6.69 -10.32 -33.66
CA VAL A 80 -5.77 -9.80 -34.67
C VAL A 80 -4.33 -9.95 -34.16
N ALA A 81 -3.44 -10.45 -35.02
CA ALA A 81 -2.03 -10.55 -34.64
C ALA A 81 -1.46 -9.18 -34.24
N ALA A 82 -0.69 -9.17 -33.15
CA ALA A 82 -0.13 -7.96 -32.61
C ALA A 82 0.69 -7.17 -33.66
N SER A 83 0.26 -5.94 -33.89
CA SER A 83 0.87 -5.01 -34.83
C SER A 83 0.67 -3.57 -34.36
N LYS A 84 1.19 -2.58 -35.06
CA LYS A 84 0.91 -1.19 -34.73
C LYS A 84 -0.47 -0.74 -35.22
N GLY A 85 -1.12 0.12 -34.46
CA GLY A 85 -2.37 0.78 -34.86
C GLY A 85 -3.62 -0.09 -34.67
N ILE A 86 -3.61 -1.06 -33.75
CA ILE A 86 -4.84 -1.79 -33.40
C ILE A 86 -5.72 -0.86 -32.60
N ALA A 87 -6.89 -0.52 -33.16
CA ALA A 87 -7.83 0.37 -32.51
C ALA A 87 -8.61 -0.34 -31.39
N ILE A 88 -8.76 0.33 -30.26
CA ILE A 88 -9.57 -0.09 -29.12
C ILE A 88 -10.60 0.97 -28.75
N GLY A 89 -11.75 0.57 -28.21
CA GLY A 89 -12.78 1.45 -27.66
C GLY A 89 -12.75 1.47 -26.15
N ALA A 90 -13.34 2.52 -25.56
CA ALA A 90 -13.64 2.54 -24.14
C ALA A 90 -14.86 1.66 -23.83
N MET A 91 -14.93 1.11 -22.63
CA MET A 91 -16.04 0.28 -22.11
C MET A 91 -16.35 -0.93 -22.99
N THR A 92 -15.37 -1.40 -23.75
CA THR A 92 -15.47 -2.63 -24.55
C THR A 92 -14.39 -3.61 -24.11
N PRO A 93 -14.70 -4.92 -24.02
CA PRO A 93 -13.70 -5.92 -23.70
C PRO A 93 -12.58 -5.96 -24.75
N ILE A 94 -11.36 -5.93 -24.30
CA ILE A 94 -10.14 -6.05 -25.13
C ILE A 94 -9.49 -7.37 -24.73
N THR A 95 -9.57 -8.37 -25.61
CA THR A 95 -8.91 -9.67 -25.40
C THR A 95 -7.47 -9.58 -25.83
N ILE A 96 -6.56 -9.96 -24.95
CA ILE A 96 -5.11 -9.94 -25.14
C ILE A 96 -4.60 -11.37 -25.01
N LYS A 97 -3.89 -11.87 -26.00
CA LYS A 97 -3.09 -13.08 -25.86
C LYS A 97 -1.60 -12.72 -25.88
N GLY A 98 -0.86 -13.44 -25.10
CA GLY A 98 0.58 -13.24 -25.01
C GLY A 98 1.32 -14.47 -24.57
N ARG A 99 2.64 -14.34 -24.53
CA ARG A 99 3.54 -15.41 -24.14
C ARG A 99 4.75 -14.89 -23.38
N VAL A 100 5.35 -15.77 -22.61
CA VAL A 100 6.65 -15.59 -21.99
C VAL A 100 7.68 -16.29 -22.89
N ARG A 101 8.81 -15.62 -23.15
CA ARG A 101 9.90 -16.15 -23.98
C ARG A 101 11.05 -16.63 -23.11
N ASN A 102 11.70 -17.71 -23.51
CA ASN A 102 12.98 -18.15 -22.98
C ASN A 102 14.14 -17.31 -23.59
N ASP A 103 15.37 -17.59 -23.17
CA ASP A 103 16.56 -16.86 -23.64
C ASP A 103 16.85 -17.07 -25.14
N ALA A 104 16.27 -18.12 -25.77
CA ALA A 104 16.35 -18.35 -27.23
C ALA A 104 15.28 -17.57 -28.01
N GLY A 105 14.35 -16.88 -27.29
CA GLY A 105 13.23 -16.15 -27.90
C GLY A 105 12.02 -17.02 -28.22
N GLU A 106 12.03 -18.30 -27.86
CA GLU A 106 10.92 -19.23 -28.02
C GLU A 106 9.98 -19.17 -26.82
N VAL A 107 8.78 -19.78 -26.92
CA VAL A 107 7.86 -19.89 -25.78
C VAL A 107 8.54 -20.67 -24.64
N ASP A 108 8.53 -20.07 -23.46
CA ASP A 108 9.04 -20.73 -22.24
C ASP A 108 7.98 -21.66 -21.64
N THR A 109 7.92 -22.87 -22.16
CA THR A 109 6.90 -23.86 -21.75
C THR A 109 6.99 -24.31 -20.30
N ASP A 110 8.09 -24.02 -19.62
CA ASP A 110 8.27 -24.32 -18.19
C ASP A 110 7.73 -23.21 -17.29
N PHE A 111 7.47 -22.01 -17.85
CA PHE A 111 6.95 -20.87 -17.10
C PHE A 111 5.45 -21.06 -16.80
N ASN A 112 5.14 -21.25 -15.52
CA ASN A 112 3.79 -21.31 -15.01
C ASN A 112 3.65 -20.34 -13.84
N GLY A 113 2.57 -19.57 -13.79
CA GLY A 113 2.35 -18.55 -12.78
C GLY A 113 1.20 -17.62 -13.17
N TYR A 114 1.38 -16.33 -13.01
CA TYR A 114 0.39 -15.34 -13.40
C TYR A 114 1.03 -14.16 -14.14
N ALA A 115 0.23 -13.47 -14.94
CA ALA A 115 0.60 -12.22 -15.58
C ALA A 115 -0.32 -11.09 -15.12
N LYS A 116 0.27 -9.95 -14.77
CA LYS A 116 -0.42 -8.67 -14.59
C LYS A 116 -0.30 -7.89 -15.90
N ILE A 117 -1.42 -7.41 -16.41
CA ILE A 117 -1.50 -6.62 -17.65
C ILE A 117 -2.03 -5.23 -17.27
N SER A 118 -1.25 -4.19 -17.53
CA SER A 118 -1.61 -2.80 -17.29
C SER A 118 -1.73 -2.03 -18.60
N LEU A 119 -2.85 -1.36 -18.82
CA LEU A 119 -3.07 -0.45 -19.93
C LEU A 119 -2.75 0.98 -19.47
N TYR A 120 -1.91 1.68 -20.21
CA TYR A 120 -1.56 3.07 -19.95
C TYR A 120 -2.14 4.00 -20.97
N ASP A 121 -2.39 5.24 -20.57
CA ASP A 121 -2.72 6.33 -21.46
C ASP A 121 -1.47 6.76 -22.27
N SER A 122 -1.66 7.62 -23.23
CA SER A 122 -0.59 8.17 -24.04
C SER A 122 0.40 8.97 -23.20
N GLU A 123 1.68 8.92 -23.60
CA GLU A 123 2.74 9.71 -22.99
C GLU A 123 2.43 11.22 -23.00
N LYS A 124 2.77 11.88 -21.91
CA LYS A 124 2.68 13.32 -21.74
C LYS A 124 4.05 13.97 -21.95
N TYR A 125 4.06 15.11 -22.60
CA TYR A 125 5.28 15.88 -22.86
C TYR A 125 5.21 17.21 -22.13
N TYR A 126 6.23 17.51 -21.37
CA TYR A 126 6.38 18.80 -20.67
C TYR A 126 7.64 19.48 -21.16
N MET A 127 7.55 20.77 -21.45
CA MET A 127 8.73 21.59 -21.68
C MET A 127 9.26 22.13 -20.34
N THR A 128 10.53 21.88 -20.10
CA THR A 128 11.22 22.49 -18.95
C THR A 128 11.56 23.95 -19.22
N GLN A 129 11.92 24.73 -18.18
CA GLN A 129 12.36 26.12 -18.34
C GLN A 129 13.64 26.28 -19.18
N GLY A 130 14.30 25.17 -19.53
CA GLY A 130 15.51 25.14 -20.36
C GLY A 130 15.29 24.64 -21.77
N ASP A 131 14.03 24.68 -22.27
CA ASP A 131 13.61 24.17 -23.58
C ASP A 131 13.92 22.66 -23.82
N GLU A 132 14.13 21.90 -22.76
CA GLU A 132 14.23 20.45 -22.84
C GLU A 132 12.84 19.81 -22.71
N THR A 133 12.54 18.82 -23.54
CA THR A 133 11.30 18.05 -23.45
C THR A 133 11.49 16.93 -22.43
N LEU A 134 10.65 16.93 -21.41
CA LEU A 134 10.50 15.80 -20.48
C LEU A 134 9.31 14.96 -20.94
N THR A 135 9.54 13.66 -21.12
CA THR A 135 8.47 12.70 -21.40
C THR A 135 8.09 11.99 -20.12
N GLU A 136 6.81 12.01 -19.80
CA GLU A 136 6.24 11.28 -18.68
C GLU A 136 5.32 10.18 -19.24
N ARG A 137 5.39 8.99 -18.63
CA ARG A 137 4.47 7.91 -18.96
C ARG A 137 3.03 8.34 -18.68
N GLY A 138 2.08 7.96 -19.51
CA GLY A 138 0.66 8.19 -19.27
C GLY A 138 0.16 7.46 -18.04
N ALA A 139 -1.00 7.90 -17.54
CA ALA A 139 -1.67 7.29 -16.40
C ALA A 139 -1.96 5.79 -16.63
N GLU A 140 -1.89 4.97 -15.60
CA GLU A 140 -2.38 3.60 -15.63
C GLU A 140 -3.92 3.64 -15.67
N LEU A 141 -4.52 3.25 -16.79
CA LEU A 141 -5.96 3.35 -17.04
C LEU A 141 -6.74 2.16 -16.52
N ALA A 142 -6.19 0.97 -16.71
CA ALA A 142 -6.83 -0.28 -16.34
C ALA A 142 -5.79 -1.35 -16.08
N VAL A 143 -6.15 -2.31 -15.24
CA VAL A 143 -5.31 -3.45 -14.87
C VAL A 143 -6.15 -4.70 -14.88
N THR A 144 -5.56 -5.80 -15.33
CA THR A 144 -6.14 -7.15 -15.24
C THR A 144 -5.05 -8.17 -14.94
N SER A 145 -5.45 -9.40 -14.67
CA SER A 145 -4.52 -10.52 -14.53
C SER A 145 -5.02 -11.75 -15.27
N ALA A 146 -4.11 -12.68 -15.51
CA ALA A 146 -4.42 -13.97 -16.08
C ALA A 146 -3.41 -15.02 -15.63
N ASP A 147 -3.82 -16.28 -15.60
CA ASP A 147 -2.91 -17.40 -15.45
C ASP A 147 -1.95 -17.50 -16.63
N VAL A 148 -0.70 -17.81 -16.34
CA VAL A 148 0.28 -18.24 -17.34
C VAL A 148 0.47 -19.74 -17.23
N THR A 149 0.15 -20.43 -18.28
CA THR A 149 0.30 -21.90 -18.35
C THR A 149 1.18 -22.24 -19.55
N ALA A 150 2.27 -22.98 -19.29
CA ALA A 150 3.24 -23.34 -20.30
C ALA A 150 3.72 -22.13 -21.14
N GLY A 151 3.94 -20.99 -20.46
CA GLY A 151 4.40 -19.75 -21.05
C GLY A 151 3.37 -18.94 -21.81
N GLU A 152 2.11 -19.35 -21.89
CA GLU A 152 1.05 -18.64 -22.60
C GLU A 152 -0.03 -18.11 -21.65
N PHE A 153 -0.65 -16.97 -22.01
CA PHE A 153 -1.75 -16.38 -21.27
C PHE A 153 -2.79 -15.75 -22.19
N THR A 154 -4.01 -15.66 -21.69
CA THR A 154 -5.10 -14.89 -22.31
C THR A 154 -5.78 -14.07 -21.23
N ALA A 155 -5.92 -12.77 -21.45
CA ALA A 155 -6.54 -11.83 -20.53
C ALA A 155 -7.59 -10.98 -21.24
N THR A 156 -8.54 -10.47 -20.48
CA THR A 156 -9.47 -9.44 -20.93
C THR A 156 -9.27 -8.19 -20.10
N ILE A 157 -9.18 -7.03 -20.74
CA ILE A 157 -9.07 -5.73 -20.07
C ILE A 157 -10.10 -4.77 -20.69
N ILE A 158 -10.59 -3.82 -19.88
CA ILE A 158 -11.54 -2.80 -20.34
C ILE A 158 -10.89 -1.43 -20.14
N ALA A 159 -10.82 -0.65 -21.21
CA ALA A 159 -10.36 0.74 -21.13
C ALA A 159 -11.50 1.63 -20.59
N PRO A 160 -11.24 2.51 -19.61
CA PRO A 160 -12.26 3.39 -19.06
C PRO A 160 -12.63 4.54 -20.02
N ASN A 161 -13.76 5.19 -19.74
CA ASN A 161 -14.23 6.33 -20.53
C ASN A 161 -13.30 7.56 -20.51
N CYS A 162 -12.39 7.63 -19.53
CA CYS A 162 -11.45 8.74 -19.36
C CYS A 162 -10.17 8.61 -20.21
N ILE A 163 -10.04 7.54 -21.01
CA ILE A 163 -8.92 7.38 -21.96
C ILE A 163 -8.78 8.61 -22.88
N THR A 164 -7.58 9.15 -22.99
CA THR A 164 -7.33 10.34 -23.81
C THR A 164 -7.60 10.08 -25.28
N THR A 165 -8.40 10.95 -25.87
CA THR A 165 -8.71 10.91 -27.32
C THR A 165 -7.62 11.64 -28.08
N ASP A 166 -6.60 10.92 -28.50
CA ASP A 166 -5.52 11.39 -29.35
C ASP A 166 -5.06 10.24 -30.27
N ASP A 167 -4.18 10.54 -31.22
CA ASP A 167 -3.66 9.57 -32.21
C ASP A 167 -2.44 8.81 -31.69
N LYS A 168 -2.08 9.00 -30.39
CA LYS A 168 -0.90 8.37 -29.82
C LYS A 168 -1.17 6.94 -29.38
N GLU A 169 -0.09 6.19 -29.26
CA GLU A 169 -0.13 4.83 -28.76
C GLU A 169 -0.55 4.79 -27.29
N LYS A 170 -1.30 3.74 -26.93
CA LYS A 170 -1.72 3.38 -25.58
C LYS A 170 -0.92 2.14 -25.16
N PRO A 171 0.14 2.29 -24.37
CA PRO A 171 1.00 1.17 -24.03
C PRO A 171 0.31 0.12 -23.18
N LEU A 172 0.58 -1.16 -23.45
CA LEU A 172 0.34 -2.26 -22.53
C LEU A 172 1.68 -2.68 -21.91
N GLN A 173 1.70 -2.82 -20.61
CA GLN A 173 2.77 -3.48 -19.88
C GLN A 173 2.28 -4.84 -19.41
N VAL A 174 3.05 -5.87 -19.68
CA VAL A 174 2.81 -7.21 -19.14
C VAL A 174 3.95 -7.56 -18.20
N THR A 175 3.60 -7.88 -16.96
CA THR A 175 4.56 -8.39 -15.96
C THR A 175 4.10 -9.77 -15.54
N ALA A 176 4.91 -10.80 -15.81
CA ALA A 176 4.59 -12.16 -15.41
C ALA A 176 5.50 -12.62 -14.27
N VAL A 177 4.90 -13.34 -13.32
CA VAL A 177 5.57 -13.90 -12.16
C VAL A 177 5.32 -15.41 -12.16
N SER A 178 6.41 -16.17 -12.17
CA SER A 178 6.32 -17.63 -12.11
C SER A 178 6.09 -18.14 -10.68
N ASN A 179 5.71 -19.39 -10.55
CA ASN A 179 5.48 -20.04 -9.26
C ASN A 179 6.75 -20.16 -8.39
N ASP A 180 7.93 -20.04 -8.99
CA ASP A 180 9.23 -20.01 -8.28
C ASP A 180 9.69 -18.59 -7.93
N GLY A 181 8.91 -17.56 -8.31
CA GLY A 181 9.18 -16.16 -8.02
C GLY A 181 9.98 -15.42 -9.11
N THR A 182 10.28 -16.05 -10.23
CA THR A 182 10.94 -15.37 -11.37
C THR A 182 10.00 -14.32 -11.96
N VAL A 183 10.49 -13.08 -12.12
CA VAL A 183 9.71 -11.95 -12.66
C VAL A 183 10.25 -11.57 -14.03
N VAL A 184 9.37 -11.49 -15.01
CA VAL A 184 9.67 -11.03 -16.36
C VAL A 184 8.66 -9.98 -16.81
N SER A 185 9.04 -9.08 -17.71
CA SER A 185 8.11 -8.04 -18.20
C SER A 185 8.30 -7.78 -19.69
N GLY A 186 7.45 -6.95 -20.25
CA GLY A 186 7.54 -6.46 -21.63
C GLY A 186 6.48 -5.41 -21.89
N PHE A 187 6.64 -4.69 -23.00
CA PHE A 187 5.73 -3.64 -23.44
C PHE A 187 5.21 -3.93 -24.83
N TYR A 188 3.96 -3.55 -25.05
CA TYR A 188 3.37 -3.54 -26.38
C TYR A 188 2.80 -2.15 -26.67
N ASN A 189 3.36 -1.46 -27.67
CA ASN A 189 3.01 -0.09 -28.05
C ASN A 189 2.26 -0.09 -29.39
N GLY A 190 1.26 -0.96 -29.54
CA GLY A 190 0.53 -1.11 -30.78
C GLY A 190 -0.94 -0.70 -30.72
N LEU A 191 -1.45 -0.28 -29.54
CA LEU A 191 -2.84 0.12 -29.40
C LEU A 191 -3.02 1.62 -29.72
N THR A 192 -4.17 1.96 -30.33
CA THR A 192 -4.64 3.32 -30.53
C THR A 192 -6.10 3.41 -30.10
N PHE A 193 -6.54 4.59 -29.68
CA PHE A 193 -7.92 4.78 -29.24
C PHE A 193 -8.81 5.24 -30.40
N ASP A 194 -9.96 4.57 -30.58
CA ASP A 194 -11.02 4.98 -31.50
C ASP A 194 -12.36 5.06 -30.77
N ARG A 195 -12.87 6.29 -30.59
CA ARG A 195 -14.13 6.53 -29.93
C ARG A 195 -15.33 5.82 -30.60
N SER A 196 -15.26 5.57 -31.89
CA SER A 196 -16.34 4.90 -32.61
C SER A 196 -16.52 3.43 -32.22
N LEU A 197 -15.50 2.83 -31.63
CA LEU A 197 -15.51 1.47 -31.09
C LEU A 197 -15.94 1.42 -29.60
N SER A 198 -16.15 2.58 -28.98
CA SER A 198 -16.52 2.64 -27.56
C SER A 198 -17.98 2.23 -27.36
N ALA A 199 -18.23 1.48 -26.28
CA ALA A 199 -19.57 1.20 -25.82
C ALA A 199 -20.01 2.25 -24.78
N VAL A 200 -21.30 2.41 -24.61
CA VAL A 200 -21.88 3.07 -23.44
C VAL A 200 -22.22 1.95 -22.47
N SER A 201 -21.66 1.99 -21.28
CA SER A 201 -22.06 1.08 -20.23
C SER A 201 -23.45 1.47 -19.73
N ASP A 202 -24.36 0.53 -19.71
CA ASP A 202 -25.66 0.61 -19.06
C ASP A 202 -25.68 -0.16 -17.73
N ASP A 203 -24.51 -0.65 -17.30
CA ASP A 203 -24.32 -1.31 -16.02
C ASP A 203 -24.57 -0.32 -14.86
N THR A 204 -25.40 -0.75 -13.93
CA THR A 204 -25.77 -0.04 -12.70
C THR A 204 -25.55 -0.89 -11.46
N THR A 205 -24.93 -2.05 -11.61
CA THR A 205 -24.61 -2.97 -10.53
C THR A 205 -23.30 -2.50 -9.86
N ALA A 206 -23.30 -2.38 -8.55
CA ALA A 206 -22.09 -2.04 -7.82
C ALA A 206 -21.31 -3.31 -7.45
N PRO A 207 -19.98 -3.24 -7.32
CA PRO A 207 -19.16 -4.34 -6.85
C PRO A 207 -19.66 -4.95 -5.55
N THR A 208 -19.48 -6.24 -5.38
CA THR A 208 -19.82 -6.96 -4.17
C THR A 208 -18.57 -7.19 -3.32
N ILE A 209 -18.53 -6.58 -2.13
CA ILE A 209 -17.48 -6.85 -1.13
C ILE A 209 -17.89 -8.10 -0.34
N ASN A 210 -17.47 -9.27 -0.80
CA ASN A 210 -17.79 -10.57 -0.21
C ASN A 210 -17.25 -10.71 1.21
N ALA A 211 -16.04 -10.19 1.44
CA ALA A 211 -15.39 -10.15 2.73
C ALA A 211 -14.53 -8.90 2.88
N PHE A 212 -14.49 -8.33 4.10
CA PHE A 212 -13.51 -7.33 4.52
C PHE A 212 -13.15 -7.64 5.96
N TYR A 213 -11.87 -7.90 6.24
CA TYR A 213 -11.42 -8.46 7.51
C TYR A 213 -9.95 -8.12 7.81
N ILE A 214 -9.52 -8.39 9.04
CA ILE A 214 -8.15 -8.20 9.49
C ILE A 214 -7.45 -9.54 9.60
N ASN A 215 -6.26 -9.67 9.03
CA ASN A 215 -5.34 -10.79 9.05
C ASN A 215 -5.96 -12.11 8.54
N ASP A 216 -6.90 -12.71 9.27
CA ASP A 216 -7.50 -14.00 8.95
C ASP A 216 -9.04 -13.94 9.03
N LYS A 217 -9.69 -14.30 7.92
CA LYS A 217 -11.14 -14.28 7.76
C LYS A 217 -11.88 -15.17 8.76
N SER A 218 -11.27 -16.29 9.15
CA SER A 218 -11.90 -17.29 10.02
C SER A 218 -11.93 -16.83 11.48
N THR A 219 -10.99 -16.00 11.89
CA THR A 219 -10.83 -15.52 13.27
C THR A 219 -11.34 -14.11 13.49
N PHE A 220 -11.43 -13.31 12.42
CA PHE A 220 -11.86 -11.92 12.49
C PHE A 220 -13.30 -11.78 12.99
N LYS A 221 -13.49 -10.87 13.93
CA LYS A 221 -14.81 -10.39 14.39
C LYS A 221 -14.78 -8.87 14.47
N ASP A 222 -15.81 -8.25 13.98
CA ASP A 222 -15.99 -6.80 14.06
C ASP A 222 -15.93 -6.33 15.51
N GLY A 223 -15.14 -5.28 15.78
CA GLY A 223 -14.89 -4.76 17.13
C GLY A 223 -13.84 -5.52 17.95
N MET A 224 -13.10 -6.49 17.36
CA MET A 224 -12.06 -7.23 18.10
C MET A 224 -10.80 -6.43 18.38
N GLU A 225 -10.02 -6.91 19.35
CA GLU A 225 -8.66 -6.42 19.62
C GLU A 225 -7.68 -6.94 18.57
N VAL A 226 -6.80 -6.05 18.11
CA VAL A 226 -5.74 -6.36 17.14
C VAL A 226 -4.42 -5.72 17.53
N GLU A 227 -3.34 -6.17 16.92
CA GLU A 227 -2.02 -5.56 17.05
C GLU A 227 -1.94 -4.22 16.31
N SER A 228 -0.96 -3.38 16.65
CA SER A 228 -0.71 -2.08 16.00
C SER A 228 -0.25 -2.18 14.53
N SER A 229 0.15 -3.36 14.12
CA SER A 229 0.51 -3.69 12.73
C SER A 229 -0.33 -4.86 12.28
N LEU A 230 -1.05 -4.69 11.18
CA LEU A 230 -2.03 -5.65 10.71
C LEU A 230 -2.15 -5.62 9.19
N HIS A 231 -2.84 -6.59 8.63
CA HIS A 231 -3.23 -6.62 7.23
C HIS A 231 -4.74 -6.50 7.09
N LEU A 232 -5.17 -5.49 6.36
CA LEU A 232 -6.56 -5.36 5.90
C LEU A 232 -6.71 -6.15 4.61
N LYS A 233 -7.64 -7.10 4.61
CA LYS A 233 -7.88 -7.99 3.48
C LYS A 233 -9.32 -7.92 3.04
N ALA A 234 -9.54 -7.98 1.71
CA ALA A 234 -10.88 -8.02 1.16
C ALA A 234 -10.95 -8.97 -0.04
N GLU A 235 -12.15 -9.52 -0.24
CA GLU A 235 -12.52 -10.29 -1.41
C GLU A 235 -13.65 -9.53 -2.10
N VAL A 236 -13.45 -9.15 -3.35
CA VAL A 236 -14.38 -8.34 -4.13
C VAL A 236 -14.66 -9.02 -5.45
N THR A 237 -15.91 -9.03 -5.87
CA THR A 237 -16.36 -9.54 -7.17
C THR A 237 -17.31 -8.55 -7.81
N ASP A 238 -17.35 -8.58 -9.13
CA ASP A 238 -18.30 -7.79 -9.92
C ASP A 238 -18.71 -8.56 -11.19
N ASP A 239 -19.76 -8.13 -11.87
CA ASP A 239 -20.16 -8.63 -13.19
C ASP A 239 -19.48 -7.84 -14.33
N VAL A 240 -18.81 -6.74 -14.00
CA VAL A 240 -17.96 -5.94 -14.90
C VAL A 240 -16.56 -5.82 -14.30
N ALA A 241 -15.60 -5.35 -15.07
CA ALA A 241 -14.23 -5.16 -14.57
C ALA A 241 -14.17 -4.13 -13.44
N LEU A 242 -13.47 -4.48 -12.37
CA LEU A 242 -13.16 -3.56 -11.27
C LEU A 242 -12.17 -2.49 -11.70
N ASN A 243 -12.34 -1.28 -11.18
CA ASN A 243 -11.36 -0.20 -11.38
C ASN A 243 -10.24 -0.32 -10.34
N LEU A 244 -9.14 -0.95 -10.74
CA LEU A 244 -7.97 -1.18 -9.89
C LEU A 244 -6.81 -0.21 -10.21
N SER A 245 -7.05 0.80 -11.05
CA SER A 245 -6.06 1.81 -11.38
C SER A 245 -5.81 2.75 -10.21
N HIS A 246 -4.56 2.95 -9.84
CA HIS A 246 -4.16 3.87 -8.78
C HIS A 246 -4.17 5.36 -9.21
N GLU A 247 -4.26 5.64 -10.49
CA GLU A 247 -4.09 7.00 -11.02
C GLU A 247 -5.44 7.71 -11.27
N GLN A 248 -6.55 6.98 -11.17
CA GLN A 248 -7.90 7.54 -11.31
C GLN A 248 -8.59 7.67 -9.96
N ILE A 249 -8.17 8.64 -9.19
CA ILE A 249 -8.49 8.83 -7.77
C ILE A 249 -10.01 8.89 -7.48
N ALA A 250 -10.82 9.33 -8.43
CA ALA A 250 -12.26 9.48 -8.21
C ALA A 250 -13.04 8.16 -8.23
N THR A 251 -12.47 7.10 -8.77
CA THR A 251 -13.16 5.81 -9.01
C THR A 251 -12.31 4.59 -8.71
N THR A 252 -11.17 4.74 -8.08
CA THR A 252 -10.29 3.62 -7.72
C THR A 252 -10.59 3.06 -6.34
N ALA A 253 -10.17 1.83 -6.08
CA ALA A 253 -10.25 1.24 -4.75
C ALA A 253 -9.35 1.99 -3.76
N TYR A 254 -9.87 2.30 -2.58
CA TYR A 254 -9.06 2.84 -1.49
C TYR A 254 -9.51 2.31 -0.12
N ILE A 255 -8.60 2.38 0.83
CA ILE A 255 -8.86 2.15 2.25
C ILE A 255 -8.60 3.45 3.00
N SER A 256 -9.50 3.80 3.91
CA SER A 256 -9.33 4.92 4.84
C SER A 256 -9.41 4.40 6.27
N ILE A 257 -8.49 4.82 7.13
CA ILE A 257 -8.52 4.56 8.57
C ILE A 257 -9.01 5.82 9.26
N ASP A 258 -10.09 5.70 10.05
CA ASP A 258 -10.71 6.78 10.83
C ASP A 258 -11.07 8.02 9.99
N GLY A 259 -11.41 7.82 8.73
CA GLY A 259 -11.67 8.92 7.79
C GLY A 259 -10.44 9.76 7.44
N GLY A 260 -9.25 9.23 7.66
CA GLY A 260 -7.97 9.85 7.31
C GLY A 260 -7.62 9.76 5.83
N GLU A 261 -6.33 9.86 5.53
CA GLU A 261 -5.83 9.78 4.15
C GLU A 261 -6.17 8.45 3.48
N HIS A 262 -6.43 8.50 2.18
CA HIS A 262 -6.71 7.31 1.39
C HIS A 262 -5.42 6.53 1.14
N VAL A 263 -5.45 5.25 1.48
CA VAL A 263 -4.41 4.29 1.10
C VAL A 263 -4.93 3.50 -0.09
N TYR A 264 -4.19 3.54 -1.19
CA TYR A 264 -4.52 2.80 -2.40
C TYR A 264 -3.90 1.41 -2.31
N PRO A 265 -4.70 0.36 -2.09
CA PRO A 265 -4.18 -0.96 -1.81
C PRO A 265 -3.53 -1.56 -3.06
N VAL A 266 -2.47 -2.31 -2.85
CA VAL A 266 -2.00 -3.24 -3.87
C VAL A 266 -3.00 -4.38 -3.95
N CYS A 267 -3.74 -4.43 -5.05
CA CYS A 267 -4.62 -5.55 -5.32
C CYS A 267 -3.76 -6.73 -5.81
N SER A 268 -3.73 -7.80 -5.05
CA SER A 268 -3.29 -9.08 -5.61
C SER A 268 -4.49 -9.65 -6.35
N TYR A 269 -4.35 -9.73 -7.67
CA TYR A 269 -5.39 -10.25 -8.54
C TYR A 269 -5.58 -11.72 -8.26
N GLN A 270 -6.82 -12.15 -8.12
CA GLN A 270 -7.11 -13.55 -8.38
C GLN A 270 -7.08 -13.81 -9.88
N LEU A 271 -6.67 -14.99 -10.22
CA LEU A 271 -6.22 -15.47 -11.52
C LEU A 271 -7.32 -15.64 -12.56
N ASP A 272 -8.52 -15.13 -12.38
CA ASP A 272 -9.66 -15.31 -13.27
C ASP A 272 -10.21 -14.03 -13.90
N GLY A 273 -9.39 -12.97 -13.89
CA GLY A 273 -9.70 -11.76 -14.65
C GLY A 273 -9.82 -10.49 -13.81
N ALA A 274 -10.37 -9.44 -14.42
CA ALA A 274 -10.50 -8.12 -13.82
C ALA A 274 -11.76 -7.94 -12.96
N ASP A 275 -12.65 -8.91 -12.96
CA ASP A 275 -13.93 -8.96 -12.24
C ASP A 275 -13.80 -9.54 -10.82
N ASN A 276 -12.63 -10.11 -10.48
CA ASN A 276 -12.32 -10.63 -9.16
C ASN A 276 -11.04 -10.01 -8.61
N CYS A 277 -11.07 -9.61 -7.36
CA CYS A 277 -9.93 -8.97 -6.70
C CYS A 277 -9.78 -9.45 -5.26
N ILE A 278 -8.54 -9.76 -4.88
CA ILE A 278 -8.15 -9.84 -3.47
C ILE A 278 -7.31 -8.61 -3.15
N ILE A 279 -7.73 -7.91 -2.11
CA ILE A 279 -6.97 -6.81 -1.50
C ILE A 279 -6.21 -7.37 -0.30
N ASP A 280 -4.93 -7.04 -0.21
CA ASP A 280 -4.08 -7.31 0.96
C ASP A 280 -3.21 -6.08 1.22
N GLN A 281 -3.61 -5.26 2.18
CA GLN A 281 -2.95 -4.01 2.52
C GLN A 281 -2.40 -4.06 3.93
N GLY A 282 -1.08 -3.99 4.07
CA GLY A 282 -0.41 -3.80 5.37
C GLY A 282 -0.63 -2.39 5.91
N ILE A 283 -1.04 -2.31 7.18
CA ILE A 283 -1.16 -1.08 7.96
C ILE A 283 -0.23 -1.23 9.16
N TYR A 284 0.57 -0.21 9.44
CA TYR A 284 1.64 -0.29 10.43
C TYR A 284 1.59 0.87 11.41
N ASN A 285 2.01 0.61 12.64
CA ASN A 285 2.15 1.63 13.69
C ASN A 285 0.85 2.38 14.01
N LEU A 286 -0.28 1.68 13.96
CA LEU A 286 -1.53 2.23 14.46
C LEU A 286 -1.39 2.57 15.94
N LYS A 287 -1.96 3.70 16.32
CA LYS A 287 -2.00 4.11 17.73
C LYS A 287 -2.97 3.22 18.48
N SER A 288 -2.78 3.10 19.79
CA SER A 288 -3.77 2.42 20.62
C SER A 288 -5.11 3.16 20.60
N GLY A 289 -6.19 2.40 20.57
CA GLY A 289 -7.53 2.99 20.57
C GLY A 289 -8.49 2.30 19.62
N ARG A 290 -9.68 2.86 19.54
CA ARG A 290 -10.70 2.40 18.58
C ARG A 290 -10.38 2.96 17.21
N HIS A 291 -10.52 2.11 16.22
CA HIS A 291 -10.32 2.43 14.83
C HIS A 291 -11.47 1.92 13.99
N THR A 292 -11.68 2.58 12.87
CA THR A 292 -12.53 2.11 11.78
C THR A 292 -11.69 2.02 10.51
N ALA A 293 -11.91 0.97 9.74
CA ALA A 293 -11.37 0.87 8.39
C ALA A 293 -12.54 0.88 7.40
N GLU A 294 -12.52 1.80 6.48
CA GLU A 294 -13.46 1.87 5.37
C GLU A 294 -12.75 1.42 4.08
N LEU A 295 -13.34 0.46 3.40
CA LEU A 295 -12.97 0.05 2.06
C LEU A 295 -14.01 0.60 1.08
N VAL A 296 -13.54 1.30 0.06
CA VAL A 296 -14.34 1.73 -1.09
C VAL A 296 -13.78 1.04 -2.32
N VAL A 297 -14.64 0.49 -3.14
CA VAL A 297 -14.31 -0.13 -4.43
C VAL A 297 -15.27 0.35 -5.49
N ALA A 298 -14.79 0.45 -6.72
CA ALA A 298 -15.61 0.83 -7.86
C ALA A 298 -15.34 -0.10 -9.05
N ASP A 299 -16.33 -0.22 -9.94
CA ASP A 299 -16.18 -0.83 -11.25
C ASP A 299 -15.74 0.19 -12.31
N MET A 300 -15.54 -0.26 -13.55
CA MET A 300 -15.23 0.59 -14.68
C MET A 300 -16.43 1.43 -15.18
N SER A 301 -17.65 1.10 -14.75
CA SER A 301 -18.86 1.87 -15.05
C SER A 301 -19.07 3.04 -14.07
N GLY A 302 -18.33 3.03 -12.95
CA GLY A 302 -18.38 4.06 -11.90
C GLY A 302 -19.35 3.74 -10.77
N ASN A 303 -19.92 2.54 -10.71
CA ASN A 303 -20.74 2.11 -9.57
C ASN A 303 -19.80 1.80 -8.39
N VAL A 304 -20.23 2.17 -7.19
CA VAL A 304 -19.38 2.16 -5.99
C VAL A 304 -20.00 1.30 -4.89
N ALA A 305 -19.17 0.47 -4.26
CA ALA A 305 -19.52 -0.22 -3.03
C ALA A 305 -18.59 0.19 -1.89
N THR A 306 -19.14 0.24 -0.69
CA THR A 306 -18.41 0.62 0.52
C THR A 306 -18.68 -0.38 1.63
N ARG A 307 -17.65 -0.72 2.41
CA ARG A 307 -17.77 -1.53 3.61
C ARG A 307 -16.86 -1.02 4.71
N THR A 308 -17.40 -0.88 5.91
CA THR A 308 -16.66 -0.44 7.10
C THR A 308 -16.59 -1.58 8.10
N ILE A 309 -15.44 -1.72 8.76
CA ILE A 309 -15.22 -2.57 9.92
C ILE A 309 -14.66 -1.74 11.06
N ALA A 310 -14.92 -2.15 12.30
CA ALA A 310 -14.38 -1.54 13.50
C ALA A 310 -13.43 -2.53 14.19
N PHE A 311 -12.46 -1.99 14.91
CA PHE A 311 -11.52 -2.77 15.72
C PHE A 311 -10.87 -1.86 16.75
N TYR A 312 -10.11 -2.42 17.69
CA TYR A 312 -9.29 -1.60 18.54
C TYR A 312 -7.87 -2.16 18.70
N VAL A 313 -6.92 -1.24 18.79
CA VAL A 313 -5.53 -1.58 19.05
C VAL A 313 -5.29 -1.51 20.56
N ALA A 314 -4.78 -2.59 21.12
CA ALA A 314 -4.50 -2.69 22.54
C ALA A 314 -3.53 -1.61 23.02
N VAL A 315 -3.73 -1.16 24.23
CA VAL A 315 -2.77 -0.30 24.92
C VAL A 315 -1.50 -1.09 25.17
N SER A 316 -0.34 -0.48 24.89
CA SER A 316 0.98 -1.08 25.12
C SER A 316 1.08 -1.69 26.52
N ASP A 317 1.74 -2.85 26.64
CA ASP A 317 2.07 -3.43 27.94
C ASP A 317 3.00 -2.55 28.78
N ASN A 318 3.68 -1.61 28.14
CA ASN A 318 4.52 -0.60 28.80
C ASN A 318 3.75 0.66 29.19
N ALA A 319 2.44 0.73 28.93
CA ALA A 319 1.63 1.87 29.36
C ALA A 319 1.60 1.95 30.88
N THR A 320 1.84 3.13 31.42
CA THR A 320 1.89 3.36 32.86
C THR A 320 1.13 4.59 33.27
N LEU A 321 0.34 4.48 34.35
CA LEU A 321 -0.24 5.63 34.98
C LEU A 321 0.86 6.40 35.72
N THR A 322 0.96 7.69 35.47
CA THR A 322 1.86 8.61 36.18
C THR A 322 1.04 9.61 36.98
N VAL A 323 1.67 10.30 37.90
CA VAL A 323 1.03 11.31 38.75
C VAL A 323 2.05 12.40 39.06
N ASP A 324 1.63 13.66 39.03
CA ASP A 324 2.47 14.82 39.30
C ASP A 324 2.95 14.87 40.74
N THR A 325 2.13 14.44 41.68
CA THR A 325 2.46 14.31 43.11
C THR A 325 1.73 13.13 43.74
N THR A 326 2.36 12.46 44.69
CA THR A 326 1.71 11.39 45.49
C THR A 326 1.01 11.91 46.73
N ALA A 327 1.18 13.19 47.06
CA ALA A 327 0.56 13.83 48.22
C ALA A 327 -0.60 14.74 47.76
N LEU A 328 -1.84 14.30 47.99
CA LEU A 328 -3.02 15.06 47.62
C LEU A 328 -3.35 16.05 48.75
N ILE A 329 -3.01 17.32 48.53
CA ILE A 329 -3.38 18.44 49.39
C ILE A 329 -4.63 19.14 48.84
N HIS A 330 -4.57 19.60 47.59
CA HIS A 330 -5.68 20.24 46.87
C HIS A 330 -6.17 19.37 45.72
N SER A 331 -5.25 19.00 44.83
CA SER A 331 -5.51 18.14 43.68
C SER A 331 -4.25 17.38 43.29
N VAL A 332 -4.42 16.33 42.52
CA VAL A 332 -3.34 15.59 41.81
C VAL A 332 -3.74 15.43 40.36
N THR A 333 -2.74 15.49 39.49
CA THR A 333 -2.95 15.27 38.06
C THR A 333 -2.36 13.93 37.66
N PHE A 334 -3.20 13.08 37.12
CA PHE A 334 -2.82 11.81 36.55
C PHE A 334 -2.56 11.98 35.06
N ASP A 335 -1.56 11.28 34.56
CA ASP A 335 -1.27 11.15 33.14
C ASP A 335 -0.92 9.70 32.80
N VAL A 336 -0.91 9.36 31.51
CA VAL A 336 -0.57 8.03 31.03
C VAL A 336 0.56 8.12 30.03
N GLU A 337 1.67 7.47 30.34
CA GLU A 337 2.82 7.34 29.47
C GLU A 337 2.73 6.05 28.62
N ASN A 338 3.29 6.10 27.41
CA ASN A 338 3.34 4.99 26.46
C ASN A 338 1.94 4.47 26.01
N ALA A 339 0.95 5.35 26.00
CA ALA A 339 -0.35 5.12 25.40
C ALA A 339 -0.81 6.39 24.68
N ASP A 340 -1.20 6.24 23.42
CA ASP A 340 -1.65 7.34 22.57
C ASP A 340 -3.10 7.10 22.10
N ASN A 341 -3.82 8.18 21.83
CA ASN A 341 -5.12 8.20 21.14
C ASN A 341 -6.21 7.27 21.69
N TYR A 342 -6.36 7.20 23.00
CA TYR A 342 -7.48 6.51 23.61
C TYR A 342 -8.58 7.51 23.99
N THR A 343 -9.83 7.08 23.86
CA THR A 343 -11.04 7.87 24.17
C THR A 343 -11.94 7.20 25.20
N ASP A 344 -11.60 5.98 25.62
CA ASP A 344 -12.34 5.18 26.60
C ASP A 344 -11.39 4.87 27.77
N ALA A 345 -11.28 5.85 28.66
CA ALA A 345 -10.44 5.75 29.84
C ALA A 345 -11.24 6.06 31.12
N GLN A 346 -10.97 5.29 32.17
CA GLN A 346 -11.52 5.48 33.50
C GLN A 346 -10.40 5.67 34.49
N LEU A 347 -10.64 6.56 35.47
CA LEU A 347 -9.87 6.59 36.72
C LEU A 347 -10.64 5.85 37.82
N VAL A 348 -9.97 4.89 38.44
CA VAL A 348 -10.52 4.15 39.58
C VAL A 348 -9.61 4.38 40.76
N VAL A 349 -10.17 4.87 41.87
CA VAL A 349 -9.47 5.03 43.14
C VAL A 349 -10.09 4.11 44.17
N SER A 350 -9.25 3.40 44.93
CA SER A 350 -9.68 2.50 45.99
C SER A 350 -8.92 2.79 47.31
N ASP A 351 -9.52 2.46 48.41
CA ASP A 351 -8.86 2.45 49.72
C ASP A 351 -7.87 1.27 49.85
N ASN A 352 -7.16 1.19 50.98
CA ASN A 352 -6.21 0.09 51.22
C ASN A 352 -6.88 -1.29 51.38
N SER A 353 -8.19 -1.33 51.58
CA SER A 353 -8.96 -2.57 51.66
C SER A 353 -9.48 -3.02 50.32
N GLY A 354 -9.24 -2.23 49.25
CA GLY A 354 -9.68 -2.49 47.88
C GLY A 354 -11.09 -1.98 47.59
N ASN A 355 -11.76 -1.27 48.51
CA ASN A 355 -13.06 -0.70 48.22
C ASN A 355 -12.91 0.49 47.28
N VAL A 356 -13.67 0.50 46.21
CA VAL A 356 -13.65 1.60 45.23
C VAL A 356 -14.37 2.80 45.83
N VAL A 357 -13.65 3.92 45.93
CA VAL A 357 -14.17 5.20 46.46
C VAL A 357 -14.48 6.19 45.33
N LEU A 358 -13.78 6.05 44.17
CA LEU A 358 -14.08 6.79 42.97
C LEU A 358 -13.96 5.86 41.77
N ARG A 359 -14.92 5.96 40.86
CA ARG A 359 -14.83 5.47 39.49
C ARG A 359 -15.44 6.53 38.59
N THR A 360 -14.66 7.06 37.69
CA THR A 360 -15.11 8.12 36.79
C THR A 360 -14.57 7.89 35.37
N ASP A 361 -15.41 8.15 34.38
CA ASP A 361 -15.01 8.19 32.98
C ASP A 361 -14.28 9.52 32.75
N VAL A 362 -13.04 9.42 32.27
CA VAL A 362 -12.21 10.61 32.05
C VAL A 362 -12.01 10.88 30.54
N GLY A 363 -12.44 9.94 29.71
CA GLY A 363 -12.24 10.00 28.25
C GLY A 363 -10.77 9.87 27.86
N SER A 364 -9.95 10.80 28.31
CA SER A 364 -8.49 10.81 28.09
C SER A 364 -7.75 11.41 29.29
N PHE A 365 -6.48 11.11 29.41
CA PHE A 365 -5.56 11.79 30.32
C PHE A 365 -4.82 12.93 29.58
N PRO A 366 -4.28 13.94 30.26
CA PRO A 366 -4.23 14.11 31.75
C PRO A 366 -5.58 14.43 32.34
N TYR A 367 -5.80 13.94 33.58
CA TYR A 367 -6.99 14.19 34.38
C TYR A 367 -6.61 14.68 35.79
N THR A 368 -7.21 15.79 36.21
CA THR A 368 -6.97 16.37 37.54
C THR A 368 -8.10 15.97 38.52
N TRP A 369 -7.74 15.36 39.61
CA TRP A 369 -8.65 14.90 40.67
C TRP A 369 -8.43 15.71 41.94
N ASP A 370 -9.50 16.16 42.53
CA ASP A 370 -9.51 17.00 43.74
C ASP A 370 -9.60 16.21 45.06
N GLY A 371 -9.64 14.86 44.98
CA GLY A 371 -9.76 14.01 46.17
C GLY A 371 -11.18 13.76 46.66
N SER A 372 -12.18 14.01 45.81
CA SER A 372 -13.58 13.70 46.11
C SER A 372 -13.95 12.27 45.71
N ASP A 373 -14.90 11.66 46.41
CA ASP A 373 -15.54 10.40 46.06
C ASP A 373 -16.61 10.58 44.96
N ASN A 374 -17.28 9.49 44.57
CA ASN A 374 -18.38 9.53 43.59
C ASN A 374 -19.55 10.44 43.98
N ASN A 375 -19.69 10.81 45.28
CA ASN A 375 -20.75 11.66 45.78
C ASN A 375 -20.31 13.13 45.96
N GLY A 376 -19.05 13.44 45.60
CA GLY A 376 -18.46 14.76 45.73
C GLY A 376 -17.94 15.06 47.14
N ASN A 377 -17.90 14.06 48.03
CA ASN A 377 -17.35 14.25 49.36
C ASN A 377 -15.82 14.06 49.34
N ARG A 378 -15.11 14.97 50.04
CA ARG A 378 -13.66 14.80 50.16
C ARG A 378 -13.32 13.57 50.95
N LEU A 379 -12.37 12.79 50.49
CA LEU A 379 -11.88 11.59 51.14
C LEU A 379 -11.16 11.93 52.47
N ALA A 380 -11.26 11.01 53.43
CA ALA A 380 -10.52 11.07 54.68
C ALA A 380 -9.00 10.96 54.45
N GLU A 381 -8.21 11.47 55.43
CA GLU A 381 -6.77 11.23 55.41
C GLU A 381 -6.45 9.75 55.35
N GLY A 382 -5.51 9.40 54.47
CA GLY A 382 -5.15 8.00 54.30
C GLY A 382 -4.41 7.71 53.02
N ASN A 383 -4.15 6.43 52.81
CA ASN A 383 -3.52 5.94 51.59
C ASN A 383 -4.60 5.37 50.69
N TYR A 384 -4.50 5.73 49.42
CA TYR A 384 -5.39 5.27 48.35
C TYR A 384 -4.57 4.74 47.20
N ASN A 385 -5.17 3.92 46.38
CA ASN A 385 -4.56 3.38 45.16
C ASN A 385 -5.36 3.87 43.97
N ALA A 386 -4.68 4.51 43.00
CA ALA A 386 -5.27 4.94 41.76
C ALA A 386 -4.85 4.00 40.60
N THR A 387 -5.77 3.67 39.75
CA THR A 387 -5.58 2.84 38.57
C THR A 387 -6.30 3.48 37.39
N ALA A 388 -5.64 3.58 36.27
CA ALA A 388 -6.31 3.86 35.02
C ALA A 388 -6.76 2.54 34.35
N ILE A 389 -7.97 2.54 33.82
CA ILE A 389 -8.49 1.46 32.97
C ILE A 389 -8.69 2.07 31.58
N ILE A 390 -8.01 1.53 30.56
CA ILE A 390 -8.11 1.98 29.18
C ILE A 390 -8.56 0.81 28.35
N TYR A 391 -9.69 0.94 27.64
CA TYR A 391 -10.33 -0.14 26.88
C TYR A 391 -10.43 -1.46 27.66
N GLY A 392 -10.77 -1.36 28.96
CA GLY A 392 -10.89 -2.53 29.83
C GLY A 392 -9.57 -3.05 30.42
N LYS A 393 -8.41 -2.59 29.94
CA LYS A 393 -7.10 -2.96 30.47
C LYS A 393 -6.70 -2.07 31.65
N SER A 394 -6.46 -2.67 32.80
CA SER A 394 -5.99 -1.94 34.00
C SER A 394 -4.50 -1.68 33.94
N LEU A 395 -4.09 -0.45 34.09
CA LEU A 395 -2.69 -0.07 34.23
C LEU A 395 -2.20 -0.27 35.63
N ARG A 396 -0.87 -0.29 35.81
CA ARG A 396 -0.26 -0.43 37.16
C ARG A 396 -0.70 0.66 38.09
N GLN A 397 -1.12 0.28 39.30
CA GLN A 397 -1.60 1.20 40.35
C GLN A 397 -0.52 2.19 40.79
N LYS A 398 -0.97 3.42 41.12
CA LYS A 398 -0.19 4.46 41.79
C LYS A 398 -0.77 4.70 43.20
N LYS A 399 0.10 4.84 44.17
CA LYS A 399 -0.28 5.14 45.54
C LYS A 399 -0.41 6.63 45.72
N ILE A 400 -1.53 7.07 46.26
CA ILE A 400 -1.84 8.47 46.60
C ILE A 400 -2.08 8.58 48.06
N VAL A 401 -1.55 9.61 48.70
CA VAL A 401 -1.75 9.91 50.12
C VAL A 401 -2.62 11.15 50.21
N VAL A 402 -3.83 11.01 50.74
CA VAL A 402 -4.68 12.15 51.08
C VAL A 402 -4.19 12.75 52.38
N VAL A 403 -3.83 14.03 52.36
CA VAL A 403 -3.28 14.77 53.51
C VAL A 403 -4.33 15.77 53.99
N LYS A 404 -4.40 15.96 55.32
CA LYS A 404 -5.28 16.96 55.95
C LYS A 404 -4.82 18.36 55.53
N GLN A 405 -5.79 19.19 55.20
CA GLN A 405 -5.59 20.64 55.06
C GLN A 405 -5.51 21.30 56.41
#